data_6831143406d4f3bad23448564f6138a5
#
_entry.id   6831143406d4f3bad23448564f6138a5
#
_cell.length_a   1.000
_cell.length_b   1.000
_cell.length_c   1.000
_cell.angle_alpha   90.00
_cell.angle_beta   90.00
_cell.angle_gamma   90.00
#
_symmetry.space_group_name_H-M   'P 1'
#
loop_
_entity.id
_entity.type
_entity.pdbx_description
1 polymer ?
#
loop_
_entity_poly.entity_id
_entity_poly.type
_entity_poly.pdbx_seq_one_letter_code
_entity_poly.pdbx_strand_id
1 'polypeptide(L)'
;EHSFPTRRSSDLINTGEAGIGEWIAAIERSYPSWHVYVSPHLQDSEYKAEAALQVLQSRHEVTFDEDLHLSVSMRSFRAENVSRFVKLVLDLDRAEASRVYQSFEKLYPVVLTRDVGKAREWLKTKARGNERYGIVVSSQAQRLKPHAIDVRSPMDPVHWFLNDASDVRSSYYLEDVATEFHVQGLELDWTCVVWDADFRYSASGWNHHSFVGDRWQNIKKSDRQSYLKNAYRVLLTRARQGMVIVVPEGSSSDPTRQAAYYDATFNYLRGVGLPVL
;
A
#
# COMPACT_ATOMS: atom_id res chain seq x y z
N GLU A 1 17.82 24.69 15.42
CA GLU A 1 16.87 23.56 15.45
C GLU A 1 16.48 23.24 14.02
N HIS A 2 16.96 22.12 13.50
CA HIS A 2 16.51 21.59 12.22
C HIS A 2 15.53 20.45 12.51
N SER A 3 14.22 20.73 12.43
CA SER A 3 13.20 19.70 12.46
C SER A 3 13.14 19.02 11.09
N PHE A 4 13.48 17.76 11.02
CA PHE A 4 13.23 16.95 9.84
C PHE A 4 11.76 16.51 9.85
N PRO A 5 11.03 16.59 8.72
CA PRO A 5 9.70 16.05 8.65
C PRO A 5 9.76 14.53 8.86
N THR A 6 9.18 14.05 9.93
CA THR A 6 9.03 12.62 10.20
C THR A 6 8.02 12.03 9.23
N ARG A 7 8.48 11.62 8.05
CA ARG A 7 7.71 10.71 7.19
C ARG A 7 7.63 9.36 7.91
N ARG A 8 6.45 8.77 8.00
CA ARG A 8 6.29 7.41 8.49
C ARG A 8 7.19 6.50 7.66
N SER A 9 8.00 5.64 8.29
CA SER A 9 8.87 4.71 7.55
C SER A 9 8.06 3.72 6.69
N SER A 10 6.78 3.50 7.04
CA SER A 10 5.82 2.73 6.23
C SER A 10 5.50 3.36 4.88
N ASP A 11 5.74 4.66 4.71
CA ASP A 11 5.48 5.38 3.46
C ASP A 11 6.71 5.43 2.54
N LEU A 12 7.85 4.88 2.98
CA LEU A 12 9.08 4.83 2.19
C LEU A 12 9.03 3.63 1.23
N ILE A 13 8.68 3.89 -0.01
CA ILE A 13 8.61 2.88 -1.07
C ILE A 13 9.91 2.86 -1.89
N ASN A 14 10.69 3.94 -1.83
CA ASN A 14 11.85 4.11 -2.68
C ASN A 14 13.05 3.29 -2.18
N THR A 15 13.67 2.55 -3.08
CA THR A 15 14.87 1.74 -2.82
C THR A 15 16.12 2.56 -2.54
N GLY A 16 16.10 3.86 -2.79
CA GLY A 16 17.21 4.79 -2.54
C GLY A 16 17.11 5.56 -1.22
N GLU A 17 16.02 5.42 -0.48
CA GLU A 17 15.89 6.10 0.81
C GLU A 17 16.33 5.17 1.94
N ALA A 18 17.31 5.62 2.71
CA ALA A 18 17.71 4.96 3.94
C ALA A 18 16.55 4.98 4.95
N GLY A 19 16.20 3.82 5.50
CA GLY A 19 15.19 3.72 6.55
C GLY A 19 15.62 4.46 7.82
N ILE A 20 14.68 4.59 8.77
CA ILE A 20 14.93 5.33 10.03
C ILE A 20 16.13 4.78 10.80
N GLY A 21 16.41 3.47 10.70
CA GLY A 21 17.58 2.83 11.29
C GLY A 21 18.90 3.38 10.77
N GLU A 22 19.01 3.60 9.45
CA GLU A 22 20.21 4.18 8.83
C GLU A 22 20.36 5.66 9.18
N TRP A 23 19.28 6.40 9.35
CA TRP A 23 19.29 7.77 9.85
C TRP A 23 19.89 7.83 11.26
N ILE A 24 19.43 6.95 12.15
CA ILE A 24 19.94 6.85 13.52
C ILE A 24 21.44 6.50 13.50
N ALA A 25 21.83 5.50 12.69
CA ALA A 25 23.24 5.13 12.54
C ALA A 25 24.11 6.27 11.99
N ALA A 26 23.58 7.06 11.06
CA ALA A 26 24.26 8.24 10.53
C ALA A 26 24.42 9.35 11.60
N ILE A 27 23.40 9.58 12.41
CA ILE A 27 23.46 10.54 13.54
C ILE A 27 24.53 10.09 14.55
N GLU A 28 24.55 8.83 14.93
CA GLU A 28 25.56 8.26 15.83
C GLU A 28 26.98 8.47 15.33
N ARG A 29 27.21 8.18 14.06
CA ARG A 29 28.53 8.24 13.45
C ARG A 29 29.03 9.68 13.23
N SER A 30 28.14 10.55 12.77
CA SER A 30 28.53 11.85 12.22
C SER A 30 28.21 13.03 13.14
N TYR A 31 27.27 12.85 14.10
CA TYR A 31 26.77 13.90 14.96
C TYR A 31 26.66 13.47 16.44
N PRO A 32 27.77 13.04 17.06
CA PRO A 32 27.75 12.51 18.43
C PRO A 32 27.34 13.54 19.50
N SER A 33 27.50 14.84 19.22
CA SER A 33 27.13 15.91 20.13
C SER A 33 25.67 16.40 19.98
N TRP A 34 24.92 15.85 19.04
CA TRP A 34 23.53 16.27 18.88
C TRP A 34 22.63 15.65 19.92
N HIS A 35 21.73 16.46 20.47
CA HIS A 35 20.64 15.95 21.28
C HIS A 35 19.54 15.39 20.38
N VAL A 36 19.13 14.16 20.60
CA VAL A 36 18.15 13.44 19.76
C VAL A 36 16.84 13.30 20.52
N TYR A 37 15.78 13.81 19.96
CA TYR A 37 14.43 13.59 20.46
C TYR A 37 13.76 12.49 19.61
N VAL A 38 13.20 11.48 20.25
CA VAL A 38 12.67 10.30 19.55
C VAL A 38 11.41 9.77 20.23
N SER A 39 10.43 9.35 19.42
CA SER A 39 9.25 8.68 19.96
C SER A 39 9.58 7.26 20.42
N PRO A 40 9.15 6.84 21.63
CA PRO A 40 9.32 5.46 22.09
C PRO A 40 8.59 4.43 21.21
N HIS A 41 7.56 4.84 20.48
CA HIS A 41 6.78 3.98 19.58
C HIS A 41 7.50 3.57 18.29
N LEU A 42 8.71 4.09 18.02
CA LEU A 42 9.56 3.60 16.94
C LEU A 42 10.04 2.15 17.15
N GLN A 43 9.80 1.56 18.32
CA GLN A 43 10.04 0.13 18.59
C GLN A 43 9.07 -0.80 17.84
N ASP A 44 7.96 -0.28 17.32
CA ASP A 44 7.02 -1.10 16.55
C ASP A 44 7.70 -1.72 15.33
N SER A 45 7.39 -2.98 15.08
CA SER A 45 7.97 -3.81 14.00
C SER A 45 7.85 -3.19 12.60
N GLU A 46 6.95 -2.22 12.44
CA GLU A 46 6.77 -1.47 11.19
C GLU A 46 7.99 -0.65 10.80
N TYR A 47 8.75 -0.15 11.78
CA TYR A 47 9.85 0.77 11.55
C TYR A 47 11.19 0.06 11.37
N LYS A 48 11.31 -1.23 11.70
CA LYS A 48 12.57 -2.00 11.67
C LYS A 48 13.75 -1.26 12.35
N ALA A 49 13.43 -0.44 13.35
CA ALA A 49 14.38 0.42 14.03
C ALA A 49 14.84 -0.12 15.40
N GLU A 50 14.40 -1.33 15.78
CA GLU A 50 14.61 -1.89 17.11
C GLU A 50 16.09 -1.93 17.53
N ALA A 51 16.96 -2.41 16.64
CA ALA A 51 18.40 -2.42 16.89
C ALA A 51 19.01 -1.00 16.97
N ALA A 52 18.54 -0.08 16.14
CA ALA A 52 19.01 1.30 16.14
C ALA A 52 18.54 2.07 17.39
N LEU A 53 17.33 1.79 17.88
CA LEU A 53 16.83 2.37 19.13
C LEU A 53 17.57 1.84 20.36
N GLN A 54 18.02 0.59 20.37
CA GLN A 54 18.87 0.07 21.45
C GLN A 54 20.20 0.84 21.52
N VAL A 55 20.76 1.20 20.36
CA VAL A 55 21.96 2.05 20.31
C VAL A 55 21.66 3.44 20.88
N LEU A 56 20.54 4.06 20.51
CA LEU A 56 20.15 5.37 21.06
C LEU A 56 19.92 5.35 22.57
N GLN A 57 19.40 4.27 23.13
CA GLN A 57 19.18 4.14 24.59
C GLN A 57 20.47 4.23 25.42
N SER A 58 21.61 3.89 24.81
CA SER A 58 22.93 4.00 25.45
C SER A 58 23.55 5.41 25.37
N ARG A 59 22.94 6.33 24.62
CA ARG A 59 23.43 7.69 24.38
C ARG A 59 22.95 8.64 25.49
N HIS A 60 23.84 9.52 25.95
CA HIS A 60 23.50 10.54 26.97
C HIS A 60 22.58 11.65 26.47
N GLU A 61 22.73 12.02 25.20
CA GLU A 61 22.02 13.14 24.58
C GLU A 61 20.78 12.65 23.81
N VAL A 62 19.90 11.88 24.50
CA VAL A 62 18.64 11.36 23.92
C VAL A 62 17.48 11.61 24.89
N THR A 63 16.39 12.11 24.34
CA THR A 63 15.11 12.25 25.03
C THR A 63 14.05 11.43 24.31
N PHE A 64 13.43 10.49 25.03
CA PHE A 64 12.23 9.80 24.55
C PHE A 64 11.01 10.63 24.91
N ASP A 65 10.26 11.03 23.88
CA ASP A 65 9.11 11.92 24.00
C ASP A 65 7.89 11.30 23.29
N GLU A 66 6.84 11.02 24.05
CA GLU A 66 5.60 10.43 23.51
C GLU A 66 4.86 11.40 22.58
N ASP A 67 4.99 12.70 22.80
CA ASP A 67 4.35 13.74 21.98
C ASP A 67 4.92 13.81 20.56
N LEU A 68 6.09 13.21 20.32
CA LEU A 68 6.66 13.06 18.98
C LEU A 68 6.01 11.91 18.18
N HIS A 69 5.14 11.13 18.81
CA HIS A 69 4.37 10.13 18.08
C HIS A 69 3.14 10.77 17.47
N LEU A 70 3.10 10.84 16.15
CA LEU A 70 1.90 11.26 15.41
C LEU A 70 0.83 10.14 15.50
N SER A 71 0.36 9.89 16.72
CA SER A 71 -0.67 8.89 17.00
C SER A 71 -2.04 9.31 16.47
N VAL A 72 -2.31 10.60 16.50
CA VAL A 72 -3.54 11.14 15.92
C VAL A 72 -3.30 11.38 14.44
N SER A 73 -3.80 10.46 13.63
CA SER A 73 -3.90 10.69 12.20
C SER A 73 -4.76 11.95 11.99
N MET A 74 -4.21 12.96 11.32
CA MET A 74 -5.01 14.09 10.78
C MET A 74 -6.04 13.59 9.76
N ARG A 75 -5.89 12.33 9.35
CA ARG A 75 -6.88 11.54 8.64
C ARG A 75 -7.93 11.09 9.65
N SER A 76 -9.18 11.02 9.24
CA SER A 76 -10.31 10.66 10.10
C SER A 76 -10.08 9.32 10.85
N PHE A 77 -10.81 9.10 11.95
CA PHE A 77 -10.88 7.82 12.68
C PHE A 77 -11.08 6.59 11.76
N ARG A 78 -11.70 6.77 10.60
CA ARG A 78 -11.81 5.73 9.57
C ARG A 78 -10.45 5.29 9.04
N ALA A 79 -9.52 6.21 8.87
CA ALA A 79 -8.21 5.92 8.31
C ALA A 79 -7.35 5.06 9.26
N GLU A 80 -7.52 5.18 10.58
CA GLU A 80 -6.81 4.33 11.55
C GLU A 80 -7.29 2.89 11.48
N ASN A 81 -8.61 2.68 11.45
CA ASN A 81 -9.18 1.34 11.32
C ASN A 81 -8.80 0.68 9.99
N VAL A 82 -8.82 1.45 8.90
CA VAL A 82 -8.38 0.95 7.58
C VAL A 82 -6.89 0.63 7.59
N SER A 83 -6.05 1.48 8.15
CA SER A 83 -4.60 1.23 8.25
C SER A 83 -4.30 -0.01 9.11
N ARG A 84 -5.00 -0.18 10.25
CA ARG A 84 -4.90 -1.36 11.09
C ARG A 84 -5.37 -2.62 10.35
N PHE A 85 -6.51 -2.55 9.67
CA PHE A 85 -7.02 -3.65 8.85
C PHE A 85 -6.01 -4.07 7.78
N VAL A 86 -5.49 -3.12 7.00
CA VAL A 86 -4.50 -3.37 5.96
C VAL A 86 -3.22 -3.98 6.53
N LYS A 87 -2.75 -3.48 7.69
CA LYS A 87 -1.60 -4.06 8.39
C LYS A 87 -1.85 -5.54 8.69
N LEU A 88 -2.97 -5.86 9.32
CA LEU A 88 -3.33 -7.23 9.72
C LEU A 88 -3.47 -8.17 8.52
N VAL A 89 -4.08 -7.70 7.42
CA VAL A 89 -4.15 -8.44 6.14
C VAL A 89 -2.75 -8.76 5.63
N LEU A 90 -1.86 -7.78 5.59
CA LEU A 90 -0.49 -7.96 5.10
C LEU A 90 0.40 -8.75 6.05
N ASP A 91 0.11 -8.76 7.35
CA ASP A 91 0.80 -9.55 8.37
C ASP A 91 0.19 -10.95 8.57
N LEU A 92 -0.84 -11.27 7.79
CA LEU A 92 -1.51 -12.57 7.77
C LEU A 92 -2.29 -12.92 9.05
N ASP A 93 -2.61 -11.95 9.88
CA ASP A 93 -3.54 -12.12 10.99
C ASP A 93 -5.00 -12.04 10.51
N ARG A 94 -5.43 -13.11 9.87
CA ARG A 94 -6.76 -13.20 9.25
C ARG A 94 -7.89 -13.03 10.26
N ALA A 95 -7.74 -13.58 11.46
CA ALA A 95 -8.81 -13.54 12.45
C ALA A 95 -9.04 -12.13 12.98
N GLU A 96 -7.96 -11.42 13.32
CA GLU A 96 -8.06 -10.04 13.78
C GLU A 96 -8.44 -9.10 12.63
N ALA A 97 -7.90 -9.31 11.42
CA ALA A 97 -8.30 -8.54 10.24
C ALA A 97 -9.82 -8.60 10.00
N SER A 98 -10.42 -9.79 10.12
CA SER A 98 -11.87 -9.97 9.99
C SER A 98 -12.65 -9.21 11.06
N ARG A 99 -12.21 -9.28 12.33
CA ARG A 99 -12.84 -8.54 13.44
C ARG A 99 -12.78 -7.02 13.23
N VAL A 100 -11.61 -6.53 12.85
CA VAL A 100 -11.42 -5.10 12.59
C VAL A 100 -12.27 -4.66 11.39
N TYR A 101 -12.32 -5.44 10.32
CA TYR A 101 -13.17 -5.13 9.15
C TYR A 101 -14.65 -4.99 9.52
N GLN A 102 -15.20 -5.94 10.28
CA GLN A 102 -16.60 -5.91 10.74
C GLN A 102 -16.93 -4.65 11.54
N SER A 103 -15.96 -4.05 12.23
CA SER A 103 -16.18 -2.84 13.02
C SER A 103 -16.43 -1.58 12.18
N PHE A 104 -15.97 -1.57 10.92
CA PHE A 104 -16.08 -0.39 10.06
C PHE A 104 -16.70 -0.63 8.68
N GLU A 105 -17.03 -1.86 8.28
CA GLU A 105 -17.50 -2.23 6.93
C GLU A 105 -18.68 -1.38 6.41
N LYS A 106 -19.56 -0.96 7.32
CA LYS A 106 -20.74 -0.12 6.98
C LYS A 106 -20.34 1.31 6.62
N LEU A 107 -19.26 1.81 7.19
CA LEU A 107 -18.79 3.19 7.03
C LEU A 107 -17.71 3.31 5.94
N TYR A 108 -17.00 2.22 5.69
CA TYR A 108 -15.94 2.14 4.69
C TYR A 108 -15.99 0.75 4.03
N PRO A 109 -16.78 0.60 2.96
CA PRO A 109 -16.92 -0.67 2.27
C PRO A 109 -15.61 -1.06 1.56
N VAL A 110 -15.17 -2.29 1.79
CA VAL A 110 -14.11 -2.96 1.03
C VAL A 110 -14.73 -4.16 0.36
N VAL A 111 -14.74 -4.19 -0.95
CA VAL A 111 -15.34 -5.29 -1.72
C VAL A 111 -14.30 -5.96 -2.61
N LEU A 112 -14.52 -7.22 -2.94
CA LEU A 112 -13.62 -8.06 -3.71
C LEU A 112 -14.29 -8.48 -5.03
N THR A 113 -13.52 -8.51 -6.11
CA THR A 113 -14.02 -9.04 -7.39
C THR A 113 -12.89 -9.66 -8.21
N ARG A 114 -13.25 -10.46 -9.21
CA ARG A 114 -12.34 -10.99 -10.24
C ARG A 114 -12.40 -10.15 -11.53
N ASP A 115 -13.39 -9.28 -11.64
CA ASP A 115 -13.75 -8.59 -12.87
C ASP A 115 -13.46 -7.08 -12.75
N VAL A 116 -12.56 -6.57 -13.59
CA VAL A 116 -12.20 -5.15 -13.67
C VAL A 116 -13.40 -4.30 -14.13
N GLY A 117 -14.25 -4.84 -15.02
CA GLY A 117 -15.46 -4.15 -15.49
C GLY A 117 -16.44 -3.90 -14.35
N LYS A 118 -16.74 -4.93 -13.55
CA LYS A 118 -17.57 -4.77 -12.34
C LYS A 118 -16.98 -3.79 -11.33
N ALA A 119 -15.66 -3.79 -11.17
CA ALA A 119 -14.99 -2.83 -10.30
C ALA A 119 -15.16 -1.38 -10.79
N ARG A 120 -15.02 -1.14 -12.10
CA ARG A 120 -15.25 0.18 -12.71
C ARG A 120 -16.69 0.65 -12.52
N GLU A 121 -17.67 -0.23 -12.71
CA GLU A 121 -19.08 0.07 -12.47
C GLU A 121 -19.35 0.38 -11.00
N TRP A 122 -18.79 -0.41 -10.09
CA TRP A 122 -18.94 -0.20 -8.66
C TRP A 122 -18.41 1.19 -8.25
N LEU A 123 -17.24 1.62 -8.73
CA LEU A 123 -16.70 2.94 -8.45
C LEU A 123 -17.66 4.04 -8.91
N LYS A 124 -18.16 3.93 -10.15
CA LYS A 124 -19.11 4.92 -10.72
C LYS A 124 -20.42 4.99 -9.96
N THR A 125 -20.89 3.87 -9.39
CA THR A 125 -22.13 3.83 -8.60
C THR A 125 -21.96 4.36 -7.18
N LYS A 126 -20.74 4.29 -6.63
CA LYS A 126 -20.44 4.76 -5.27
C LYS A 126 -20.13 6.24 -5.21
N ALA A 127 -19.36 6.75 -6.17
CA ALA A 127 -18.95 8.14 -6.20
C ALA A 127 -20.13 9.08 -6.43
N ARG A 128 -20.17 10.17 -5.68
CA ARG A 128 -21.21 11.19 -5.72
C ARG A 128 -20.60 12.56 -5.99
N GLY A 129 -21.26 13.33 -6.82
CA GLY A 129 -20.84 14.70 -7.13
C GLY A 129 -19.41 14.74 -7.69
N ASN A 130 -18.52 15.42 -6.99
CA ASN A 130 -17.11 15.58 -7.34
C ASN A 130 -16.19 14.62 -6.59
N GLU A 131 -16.70 13.57 -5.97
CA GLU A 131 -15.88 12.54 -5.33
C GLU A 131 -14.98 11.87 -6.35
N ARG A 132 -13.69 11.90 -6.08
CA ARG A 132 -12.68 11.38 -6.99
C ARG A 132 -12.48 9.88 -6.82
N TYR A 133 -12.46 9.19 -7.94
CA TYR A 133 -12.15 7.76 -7.97
C TYR A 133 -11.10 7.45 -9.05
N GLY A 134 -10.41 6.33 -8.90
CA GLY A 134 -9.39 5.91 -9.86
C GLY A 134 -8.90 4.49 -9.62
N ILE A 135 -8.17 3.97 -10.61
CA ILE A 135 -7.52 2.66 -10.54
C ILE A 135 -6.09 2.86 -10.07
N VAL A 136 -5.69 2.08 -9.06
CA VAL A 136 -4.33 2.08 -8.53
C VAL A 136 -3.75 0.67 -8.55
N VAL A 137 -2.47 0.57 -8.90
CA VAL A 137 -1.78 -0.70 -9.13
C VAL A 137 -0.33 -0.64 -8.65
N SER A 138 0.27 -1.79 -8.37
CA SER A 138 1.71 -1.87 -8.13
C SER A 138 2.48 -1.51 -9.40
N SER A 139 3.56 -0.75 -9.26
CA SER A 139 4.48 -0.47 -10.38
C SER A 139 5.11 -1.73 -10.97
N GLN A 140 5.07 -2.86 -10.24
CA GLN A 140 5.52 -4.16 -10.68
C GLN A 140 4.42 -4.99 -11.37
N ALA A 141 3.18 -4.49 -11.43
CA ALA A 141 2.00 -5.17 -11.97
C ALA A 141 1.99 -5.21 -13.51
N GLN A 142 2.97 -5.87 -14.12
CA GLN A 142 3.21 -5.84 -15.56
C GLN A 142 2.33 -6.80 -16.38
N ARG A 143 1.60 -7.72 -15.71
CA ARG A 143 0.78 -8.73 -16.39
C ARG A 143 -0.72 -8.41 -16.41
N LEU A 144 -1.08 -7.16 -16.10
CA LEU A 144 -2.45 -6.67 -16.16
C LEU A 144 -2.86 -6.10 -17.54
N LYS A 145 -1.95 -6.06 -18.53
CA LYS A 145 -2.24 -5.55 -19.89
C LYS A 145 -3.48 -6.17 -20.56
N PRO A 146 -3.78 -7.49 -20.44
CA PRO A 146 -5.02 -8.06 -20.99
C PRO A 146 -6.31 -7.50 -20.37
N HIS A 147 -6.21 -6.79 -19.25
CA HIS A 147 -7.30 -6.08 -18.60
C HIS A 147 -7.32 -4.58 -18.93
N ALA A 148 -6.58 -4.15 -19.98
CA ALA A 148 -6.38 -2.75 -20.36
C ALA A 148 -5.74 -1.91 -19.22
N ILE A 149 -4.80 -2.50 -18.49
CA ILE A 149 -4.02 -1.86 -17.42
C ILE A 149 -2.54 -1.98 -17.76
N ASP A 150 -1.90 -0.88 -18.11
CA ASP A 150 -0.47 -0.84 -18.44
C ASP A 150 0.27 0.13 -17.53
N VAL A 151 1.03 -0.41 -16.56
CA VAL A 151 1.85 0.39 -15.62
C VAL A 151 3.03 1.10 -16.29
N ARG A 152 3.34 0.77 -17.54
CA ARG A 152 4.39 1.43 -18.34
C ARG A 152 3.86 2.54 -19.23
N SER A 153 2.54 2.68 -19.35
CA SER A 153 1.93 3.81 -20.05
C SER A 153 2.25 5.09 -19.29
N PRO A 154 2.79 6.11 -19.95
CA PRO A 154 3.03 7.38 -19.28
C PRO A 154 1.71 8.00 -18.83
N MET A 155 1.62 8.34 -17.55
CA MET A 155 0.50 9.02 -16.93
C MET A 155 1.01 10.30 -16.28
N ASP A 156 0.34 11.42 -16.57
CA ASP A 156 0.62 12.70 -15.91
C ASP A 156 -0.20 12.81 -14.62
N PRO A 157 0.45 12.80 -13.44
CA PRO A 157 -0.25 12.85 -12.16
C PRO A 157 -1.09 14.12 -11.97
N VAL A 158 -0.66 15.25 -12.57
CA VAL A 158 -1.38 16.52 -12.45
C VAL A 158 -2.73 16.42 -13.15
N HIS A 159 -2.75 15.96 -14.40
CA HIS A 159 -4.00 15.75 -15.12
C HIS A 159 -4.87 14.68 -14.49
N TRP A 160 -4.27 13.60 -14.05
CA TRP A 160 -4.99 12.48 -13.44
C TRP A 160 -5.68 12.88 -12.13
N PHE A 161 -5.01 13.68 -11.28
CA PHE A 161 -5.55 14.09 -9.97
C PHE A 161 -6.39 15.36 -10.02
N LEU A 162 -6.09 16.33 -10.88
CA LEU A 162 -6.68 17.67 -10.79
C LEU A 162 -7.77 17.91 -11.83
N ASN A 163 -7.71 17.27 -13.01
CA ASN A 163 -8.69 17.51 -14.06
C ASN A 163 -10.02 16.83 -13.71
N ASP A 164 -11.10 17.45 -14.17
CA ASP A 164 -12.46 16.96 -13.97
C ASP A 164 -12.84 15.82 -14.93
N ALA A 165 -14.10 15.40 -14.89
CA ALA A 165 -14.61 14.31 -15.70
C ALA A 165 -14.72 14.61 -17.21
N SER A 166 -14.41 15.81 -17.68
CA SER A 166 -14.38 16.16 -19.10
C SER A 166 -13.03 15.86 -19.76
N ASP A 167 -11.96 15.73 -18.99
CA ASP A 167 -10.63 15.39 -19.50
C ASP A 167 -10.41 13.88 -19.48
N VAL A 168 -10.11 13.30 -20.64
CA VAL A 168 -9.87 11.84 -20.81
C VAL A 168 -8.68 11.32 -20.00
N ARG A 169 -7.73 12.20 -19.62
CA ARG A 169 -6.58 11.85 -18.80
C ARG A 169 -6.89 11.83 -17.29
N SER A 170 -8.08 12.28 -16.92
CA SER A 170 -8.53 12.30 -15.54
C SER A 170 -8.78 10.87 -15.01
N SER A 171 -8.54 10.66 -13.71
CA SER A 171 -8.84 9.41 -13.03
C SER A 171 -10.28 8.93 -13.19
N TYR A 172 -11.21 9.83 -13.47
CA TYR A 172 -12.63 9.53 -13.68
C TYR A 172 -12.89 8.64 -14.90
N TYR A 173 -12.01 8.66 -15.90
CA TYR A 173 -12.15 7.81 -17.09
C TYR A 173 -11.80 6.34 -16.82
N LEU A 174 -11.01 6.05 -15.75
CA LEU A 174 -10.60 4.70 -15.37
C LEU A 174 -9.79 3.96 -16.47
N GLU A 175 -9.12 4.70 -17.35
CA GLU A 175 -8.25 4.16 -18.39
C GLU A 175 -6.79 4.21 -17.96
N ASP A 176 -6.32 5.39 -17.54
CA ASP A 176 -5.00 5.54 -16.96
C ASP A 176 -4.99 5.06 -15.50
N VAL A 177 -3.89 4.44 -15.11
CA VAL A 177 -3.72 3.89 -13.76
C VAL A 177 -2.57 4.59 -13.04
N ALA A 178 -2.75 4.81 -11.74
CA ALA A 178 -1.70 5.36 -10.89
C ALA A 178 -0.98 4.24 -10.13
N THR A 179 0.33 4.36 -10.01
CA THR A 179 1.13 3.46 -9.17
C THR A 179 1.29 3.99 -7.75
N GLU A 180 1.82 3.18 -6.86
CA GLU A 180 2.15 3.58 -5.48
C GLU A 180 2.98 4.87 -5.44
N PHE A 181 3.86 5.10 -6.42
CA PHE A 181 4.67 6.30 -6.49
C PHE A 181 3.85 7.55 -6.81
N HIS A 182 2.84 7.42 -7.67
CA HIS A 182 1.97 8.52 -8.05
C HIS A 182 0.99 8.91 -6.94
N VAL A 183 0.50 7.91 -6.16
CA VAL A 183 -0.49 8.15 -5.10
C VAL A 183 0.13 8.36 -3.72
N GLN A 184 1.45 8.30 -3.60
CA GLN A 184 2.12 8.55 -2.32
C GLN A 184 1.90 10.00 -1.88
N GLY A 185 1.27 10.18 -0.72
CA GLY A 185 0.92 11.51 -0.18
C GLY A 185 -0.40 12.08 -0.70
N LEU A 186 -1.07 11.42 -1.65
CA LEU A 186 -2.38 11.82 -2.19
C LEU A 186 -3.46 10.83 -1.77
N GLU A 187 -4.71 11.25 -1.80
CA GLU A 187 -5.86 10.43 -1.45
C GLU A 187 -6.97 10.59 -2.50
N LEU A 188 -7.68 9.50 -2.76
CA LEU A 188 -8.88 9.44 -3.55
C LEU A 188 -10.09 9.22 -2.63
N ASP A 189 -11.28 9.54 -3.06
CA ASP A 189 -12.48 9.17 -2.32
C ASP A 189 -12.74 7.67 -2.43
N TRP A 190 -12.62 7.13 -3.65
CA TRP A 190 -12.83 5.71 -3.94
C TRP A 190 -11.70 5.15 -4.78
N THR A 191 -11.22 3.95 -4.47
CA THR A 191 -10.16 3.30 -5.26
C THR A 191 -10.56 1.94 -5.77
N CYS A 192 -10.07 1.61 -6.96
CA CYS A 192 -9.96 0.25 -7.43
C CYS A 192 -8.49 -0.18 -7.32
N VAL A 193 -8.19 -1.08 -6.41
CA VAL A 193 -6.86 -1.67 -6.27
C VAL A 193 -6.82 -2.95 -7.10
N VAL A 194 -6.04 -2.96 -8.21
CA VAL A 194 -5.92 -4.16 -9.03
C VAL A 194 -4.64 -4.90 -8.68
N TRP A 195 -4.82 -6.11 -8.19
CA TRP A 195 -3.74 -6.97 -7.72
C TRP A 195 -3.15 -7.77 -8.87
N ASP A 196 -1.82 -7.84 -8.94
CA ASP A 196 -1.15 -8.71 -9.91
C ASP A 196 -0.35 -9.83 -9.22
N ALA A 197 0.24 -10.68 -10.02
CA ALA A 197 1.02 -11.81 -9.57
C ALA A 197 2.44 -11.47 -9.09
N ASP A 198 2.78 -10.21 -8.95
CA ASP A 198 4.01 -9.73 -8.31
C ASP A 198 4.01 -9.98 -6.79
N PHE A 199 2.83 -9.95 -6.16
CA PHE A 199 2.65 -10.18 -4.73
C PHE A 199 1.57 -11.23 -4.47
N ARG A 200 1.98 -12.47 -4.21
CA ARG A 200 1.11 -13.64 -4.15
C ARG A 200 1.00 -14.21 -2.76
N TYR A 201 -0.21 -14.56 -2.35
CA TYR A 201 -0.43 -15.37 -1.17
C TYR A 201 -0.18 -16.86 -1.45
N SER A 202 0.42 -17.57 -0.50
CA SER A 202 0.54 -19.02 -0.47
C SER A 202 0.45 -19.55 0.96
N ALA A 203 0.45 -20.86 1.13
CA ALA A 203 0.46 -21.49 2.45
C ALA A 203 1.67 -21.08 3.34
N SER A 204 2.79 -20.69 2.71
CA SER A 204 3.98 -20.20 3.42
C SER A 204 3.99 -18.69 3.68
N GLY A 205 2.94 -17.97 3.27
CA GLY A 205 2.82 -16.52 3.41
C GLY A 205 2.89 -15.77 2.08
N TRP A 206 3.25 -14.49 2.14
CA TRP A 206 3.39 -13.65 0.96
C TRP A 206 4.68 -13.96 0.20
N ASN A 207 4.55 -14.18 -1.09
CA ASN A 207 5.67 -14.35 -2.02
C ASN A 207 5.80 -13.13 -2.92
N HIS A 208 7.03 -12.72 -3.14
CA HIS A 208 7.39 -11.48 -3.81
C HIS A 208 8.09 -11.80 -5.13
N HIS A 209 7.57 -11.26 -6.23
CA HIS A 209 8.06 -11.55 -7.56
C HIS A 209 8.25 -10.26 -8.37
N SER A 210 9.19 -10.29 -9.30
CA SER A 210 9.31 -9.29 -10.37
C SER A 210 9.21 -9.97 -11.72
N PHE A 211 8.54 -9.31 -12.67
CA PHE A 211 8.44 -9.83 -14.03
C PHE A 211 9.64 -9.32 -14.84
N VAL A 212 10.49 -10.24 -15.30
CA VAL A 212 11.72 -9.90 -16.03
C VAL A 212 11.76 -10.69 -17.33
N GLY A 213 11.82 -9.95 -18.44
CA GLY A 213 11.73 -10.57 -19.77
C GLY A 213 10.35 -11.18 -19.99
N ASP A 214 10.26 -12.49 -19.93
CA ASP A 214 9.06 -13.30 -20.20
C ASP A 214 8.56 -14.12 -19.00
N ARG A 215 9.14 -13.94 -17.82
CA ARG A 215 8.87 -14.79 -16.65
C ARG A 215 8.93 -14.07 -15.33
N TRP A 216 8.25 -14.64 -14.33
CA TRP A 216 8.34 -14.22 -12.95
C TRP A 216 9.62 -14.73 -12.30
N GLN A 217 10.29 -13.85 -11.57
CA GLN A 217 11.48 -14.16 -10.77
C GLN A 217 11.22 -13.81 -9.31
N ASN A 218 11.65 -14.68 -8.40
CA ASN A 218 11.53 -14.43 -6.96
C ASN A 218 12.45 -13.29 -6.53
N ILE A 219 11.92 -12.33 -5.81
CA ILE A 219 12.68 -11.28 -5.16
C ILE A 219 13.32 -11.87 -3.90
N LYS A 220 14.66 -11.97 -3.89
CA LYS A 220 15.42 -12.58 -2.78
C LYS A 220 15.85 -11.56 -1.71
N LYS A 221 16.05 -10.30 -2.10
CA LYS A 221 16.54 -9.25 -1.19
C LYS A 221 15.38 -8.82 -0.27
N SER A 222 15.62 -8.89 1.05
CA SER A 222 14.63 -8.54 2.09
C SER A 222 14.08 -7.13 1.93
N ASP A 223 14.94 -6.17 1.59
CA ASP A 223 14.52 -4.78 1.42
C ASP A 223 13.53 -4.64 0.26
N ARG A 224 13.84 -5.27 -0.89
CA ARG A 224 12.93 -5.27 -2.03
C ARG A 224 11.59 -5.98 -1.75
N GLN A 225 11.60 -7.03 -0.92
CA GLN A 225 10.38 -7.68 -0.45
C GLN A 225 9.55 -6.71 0.41
N SER A 226 10.22 -6.01 1.32
CA SER A 226 9.58 -5.00 2.17
C SER A 226 9.01 -3.84 1.37
N TYR A 227 9.71 -3.35 0.36
CA TYR A 227 9.22 -2.30 -0.53
C TYR A 227 7.96 -2.74 -1.29
N LEU A 228 7.92 -3.96 -1.83
CA LEU A 228 6.74 -4.46 -2.51
C LEU A 228 5.55 -4.62 -1.55
N LYS A 229 5.76 -5.14 -0.34
CA LYS A 229 4.73 -5.20 0.69
C LYS A 229 4.21 -3.80 1.05
N ASN A 230 5.11 -2.81 1.18
CA ASN A 230 4.75 -1.43 1.46
C ASN A 230 4.04 -0.76 0.28
N ALA A 231 4.38 -1.10 -0.97
CA ALA A 231 3.64 -0.64 -2.14
C ALA A 231 2.16 -1.02 -2.03
N TYR A 232 1.85 -2.29 -1.75
CA TYR A 232 0.48 -2.73 -1.53
C TYR A 232 -0.17 -2.07 -0.29
N ARG A 233 0.58 -1.83 0.78
CA ARG A 233 0.08 -1.06 1.93
C ARG A 233 -0.35 0.34 1.51
N VAL A 234 0.46 1.03 0.73
CA VAL A 234 0.13 2.36 0.20
C VAL A 234 -1.13 2.30 -0.65
N LEU A 235 -1.21 1.40 -1.62
CA LEU A 235 -2.36 1.26 -2.50
C LEU A 235 -3.67 1.01 -1.72
N LEU A 236 -3.64 0.10 -0.74
CA LEU A 236 -4.79 -0.28 0.08
C LEU A 236 -5.22 0.79 1.10
N THR A 237 -4.43 1.85 1.29
CA THR A 237 -4.74 2.94 2.23
C THR A 237 -5.01 4.28 1.55
N ARG A 238 -5.15 4.32 0.23
CA ARG A 238 -5.33 5.59 -0.52
C ARG A 238 -6.77 6.08 -0.63
N ALA A 239 -7.75 5.23 -0.35
CA ALA A 239 -9.15 5.63 -0.38
C ALA A 239 -9.60 6.25 0.95
N ARG A 240 -10.42 7.29 0.88
CA ARG A 240 -11.03 7.94 2.05
C ARG A 240 -12.38 7.33 2.43
N GLN A 241 -13.11 6.78 1.46
CA GLN A 241 -14.50 6.34 1.67
C GLN A 241 -14.71 4.84 1.44
N GLY A 242 -13.90 4.20 0.60
CA GLY A 242 -14.00 2.78 0.35
C GLY A 242 -13.20 2.33 -0.88
N MET A 243 -13.07 1.02 -1.03
CA MET A 243 -12.30 0.47 -2.13
C MET A 243 -12.90 -0.82 -2.68
N VAL A 244 -12.61 -1.09 -3.95
CA VAL A 244 -12.78 -2.40 -4.55
C VAL A 244 -11.42 -3.00 -4.85
N ILE A 245 -11.20 -4.23 -4.42
CA ILE A 245 -9.98 -4.98 -4.70
C ILE A 245 -10.30 -5.96 -5.83
N VAL A 246 -9.54 -5.87 -6.92
CA VAL A 246 -9.63 -6.80 -8.03
C VAL A 246 -8.43 -7.75 -7.96
N VAL A 247 -8.71 -9.04 -7.85
CA VAL A 247 -7.72 -10.10 -8.07
C VAL A 247 -8.15 -10.87 -9.31
N PRO A 248 -7.56 -10.61 -10.49
CA PRO A 248 -8.06 -11.16 -11.74
C PRO A 248 -8.09 -12.71 -11.76
N GLU A 249 -8.88 -13.26 -12.61
CA GLU A 249 -8.75 -14.68 -12.98
C GLU A 249 -7.45 -14.85 -13.78
N GLY A 250 -6.82 -15.99 -13.59
CA GLY A 250 -5.69 -16.34 -14.42
C GLY A 250 -6.11 -16.69 -15.83
N SER A 251 -5.16 -17.15 -16.61
CA SER A 251 -5.39 -17.63 -17.99
C SER A 251 -4.79 -19.02 -18.18
N SER A 252 -5.53 -19.90 -18.82
CA SER A 252 -5.04 -21.23 -19.21
C SER A 252 -4.11 -21.17 -20.43
N SER A 253 -4.20 -20.12 -21.24
CA SER A 253 -3.40 -19.92 -22.45
C SER A 253 -2.15 -19.08 -22.23
N ASP A 254 -2.02 -18.40 -21.08
CA ASP A 254 -0.86 -17.57 -20.75
C ASP A 254 -0.14 -18.12 -19.51
N PRO A 255 1.02 -18.77 -19.67
CA PRO A 255 1.77 -19.37 -18.56
C PRO A 255 2.28 -18.33 -17.55
N THR A 256 2.33 -17.07 -17.92
CA THR A 256 2.74 -15.98 -17.02
C THR A 256 1.57 -15.45 -16.17
N ARG A 257 0.36 -15.92 -16.42
CA ARG A 257 -0.87 -15.52 -15.74
C ARG A 257 -1.68 -16.72 -15.28
N GLN A 258 -1.03 -17.78 -14.82
CA GLN A 258 -1.71 -18.96 -14.34
C GLN A 258 -2.70 -18.66 -13.21
N ALA A 259 -3.84 -19.35 -13.19
CA ALA A 259 -4.87 -19.17 -12.15
C ALA A 259 -4.29 -19.34 -10.72
N ALA A 260 -3.35 -20.28 -10.56
CA ALA A 260 -2.67 -20.52 -9.27
C ALA A 260 -1.92 -19.27 -8.72
N TYR A 261 -1.57 -18.31 -9.57
CA TYR A 261 -0.89 -17.08 -9.11
C TYR A 261 -1.86 -16.09 -8.45
N TYR A 262 -3.16 -16.20 -8.69
CA TYR A 262 -4.19 -15.28 -8.24
C TYR A 262 -5.17 -15.91 -7.25
N ASP A 263 -5.52 -17.17 -7.44
CA ASP A 263 -6.59 -17.84 -6.69
C ASP A 263 -6.35 -17.90 -5.20
N ALA A 264 -5.12 -18.19 -4.79
CA ALA A 264 -4.77 -18.23 -3.38
C ALA A 264 -4.94 -16.87 -2.71
N THR A 265 -4.52 -15.78 -3.39
CA THR A 265 -4.70 -14.40 -2.92
C THR A 265 -6.17 -14.02 -2.82
N PHE A 266 -6.96 -14.33 -3.85
CA PHE A 266 -8.41 -14.09 -3.84
C PHE A 266 -9.09 -14.83 -2.69
N ASN A 267 -8.79 -16.12 -2.52
CA ASN A 267 -9.38 -16.93 -1.47
C ASN A 267 -8.96 -16.48 -0.07
N TYR A 268 -7.72 -16.01 0.10
CA TYR A 268 -7.26 -15.43 1.35
C TYR A 268 -8.07 -14.18 1.70
N LEU A 269 -8.19 -13.22 0.77
CA LEU A 269 -8.94 -11.97 0.98
C LEU A 269 -10.45 -12.24 1.22
N ARG A 270 -11.04 -13.16 0.45
CA ARG A 270 -12.42 -13.60 0.70
C ARG A 270 -12.58 -14.20 2.08
N GLY A 271 -11.60 -14.95 2.52
CA GLY A 271 -11.59 -15.59 3.84
C GLY A 271 -11.40 -14.63 5.00
N VAL A 272 -10.94 -13.42 4.79
CA VAL A 272 -10.96 -12.31 5.77
C VAL A 272 -12.39 -11.81 5.99
N GLY A 273 -13.33 -12.13 5.09
CA GLY A 273 -14.72 -11.73 5.17
C GLY A 273 -15.10 -10.61 4.18
N LEU A 274 -14.24 -10.29 3.22
CA LEU A 274 -14.58 -9.28 2.21
C LEU A 274 -15.71 -9.79 1.30
N PRO A 275 -16.80 -9.01 1.11
CA PRO A 275 -17.89 -9.38 0.23
C PRO A 275 -17.43 -9.38 -1.24
N VAL A 276 -17.93 -10.34 -2.00
CA VAL A 276 -17.62 -10.50 -3.43
C VAL A 276 -18.73 -9.88 -4.26
N LEU A 277 -18.36 -9.07 -5.28
CA LEU A 277 -19.26 -8.45 -6.26
C LEU A 277 -19.70 -9.43 -7.35
#